data_776e31a976f062e9d076fb7874e35fe1
#
_entry.id   776e31a976f062e9d076fb7874e35fe1
#
_cell.length_a   1.000
_cell.length_b   1.000
_cell.length_c   1.000
_cell.angle_alpha   90.00
_cell.angle_beta   90.00
_cell.angle_gamma   90.00
#
_symmetry.space_group_name_H-M   'P 1'
#
loop_
_entity.id
_entity.type
_entity.pdbx_description
1 polymer ?
#
loop_
_entity_poly.entity_id
_entity_poly.type
_entity_poly.pdbx_seq_one_letter_code
_entity_poly.pdbx_strand_id
1 'polypeptide(L)'
;MNNLRETYIKDVKRIVVKVGTSTLTYPTGLLNLNKIENLVRQLSDAQNRGIEVILVSSGAIGAGIGKLGLKERPKTIPEKQAAAAVGQGILLHMYEKIFSEYGKPVGQILLTREDLSHRTRFLNASNTFYSLLEQGVIPIVNENDAIVVDEIKFGDNDTLSAMVASLVDADLLVLVTDIDGLYDSNPKTNPDAKFIPVVDEITEDIVAAAGGAGSSLGTGGMATKINAGKIATSSGSSMVIVNGDNRNFLTDILDGKEVGTLFLGQEDHVKAKKHWMAFATKPTGSIIIDDGAEKALVNHNKSLLPKGIISIDGTFQEGEVVSILNSKKEEIAHGITNYNSMEIDLIKGLDSNVIENKLGYKNYDEVIHKNNLVILENL
;
A
#
# COMPACT_ATOMS: atom_id res chain seq x y z
N MET A 1 -20.17 -25.61 4.99
CA MET A 1 -20.02 -24.27 4.33
C MET A 1 -18.54 -24.00 4.31
N ASN A 2 -17.92 -23.91 3.14
CA ASN A 2 -16.51 -23.47 3.07
C ASN A 2 -16.47 -22.08 3.68
N ASN A 3 -15.61 -21.89 4.69
CA ASN A 3 -15.47 -20.62 5.34
C ASN A 3 -14.87 -19.62 4.32
N LEU A 4 -15.68 -18.70 3.80
CA LEU A 4 -15.24 -17.68 2.83
C LEU A 4 -13.98 -16.97 3.30
N ARG A 5 -13.85 -16.74 4.62
CA ARG A 5 -12.65 -16.15 5.21
C ARG A 5 -11.41 -17.01 4.97
N GLU A 6 -11.52 -18.32 5.12
CA GLU A 6 -10.41 -19.23 4.87
C GLU A 6 -9.93 -19.14 3.41
N THR A 7 -10.86 -19.00 2.46
CA THR A 7 -10.54 -18.87 1.04
C THR A 7 -9.77 -17.57 0.73
N TYR A 8 -10.20 -16.44 1.30
CA TYR A 8 -9.63 -15.12 0.99
C TYR A 8 -8.41 -14.73 1.86
N ILE A 9 -8.17 -15.45 2.97
CA ILE A 9 -7.09 -15.10 3.92
C ILE A 9 -5.95 -16.13 3.92
N LYS A 10 -6.21 -17.39 3.54
CA LYS A 10 -5.23 -18.49 3.60
C LYS A 10 -3.93 -18.22 2.83
N ASP A 11 -4.02 -17.58 1.67
CA ASP A 11 -2.89 -17.38 0.77
C ASP A 11 -2.34 -15.94 0.80
N VAL A 12 -2.70 -15.17 1.84
CA VAL A 12 -2.23 -13.79 2.03
C VAL A 12 -0.72 -13.77 2.23
N LYS A 13 -0.03 -13.02 1.37
CA LYS A 13 1.43 -12.85 1.38
C LYS A 13 1.84 -11.43 1.77
N ARG A 14 0.99 -10.43 1.51
CA ARG A 14 1.27 -9.02 1.79
C ARG A 14 0.07 -8.35 2.42
N ILE A 15 0.30 -7.68 3.57
CA ILE A 15 -0.74 -6.98 4.31
C ILE A 15 -0.39 -5.52 4.52
N VAL A 16 -1.41 -4.67 4.44
CA VAL A 16 -1.35 -3.29 4.91
C VAL A 16 -2.22 -3.19 6.16
N VAL A 17 -1.63 -2.78 7.28
CA VAL A 17 -2.35 -2.59 8.54
C VAL A 17 -2.42 -1.11 8.85
N LYS A 18 -3.62 -0.56 8.97
CA LYS A 18 -3.83 0.85 9.30
C LYS A 18 -4.32 1.00 10.73
N VAL A 19 -3.69 1.90 11.48
CA VAL A 19 -4.10 2.22 12.85
C VAL A 19 -4.48 3.69 13.00
N GLY A 20 -5.59 3.93 13.69
CA GLY A 20 -6.10 5.27 13.97
C GLY A 20 -5.46 5.92 15.21
N THR A 21 -5.58 7.24 15.33
CA THR A 21 -5.07 8.02 16.48
C THR A 21 -5.68 7.53 17.80
N SER A 22 -6.97 7.23 17.84
CA SER A 22 -7.67 6.73 19.04
C SER A 22 -7.12 5.39 19.55
N THR A 23 -6.53 4.58 18.66
CA THR A 23 -5.87 3.33 19.03
C THR A 23 -4.47 3.60 19.61
N LEU A 24 -3.77 4.63 19.14
CA LEU A 24 -2.36 4.88 19.47
C LEU A 24 -2.16 5.84 20.64
N THR A 25 -3.14 6.69 20.96
CA THR A 25 -3.00 7.74 21.96
C THR A 25 -4.12 7.70 23.00
N TYR A 26 -3.79 8.13 24.20
CA TYR A 26 -4.79 8.50 25.21
C TYR A 26 -5.44 9.86 24.85
N PRO A 27 -6.59 10.20 25.47
CA PRO A 27 -7.20 11.53 25.32
C PRO A 27 -6.27 12.69 25.69
N THR A 28 -5.25 12.43 26.49
CA THR A 28 -4.20 13.39 26.89
C THR A 28 -3.19 13.69 25.77
N GLY A 29 -3.25 12.98 24.63
CA GLY A 29 -2.26 13.05 23.57
C GLY A 29 -1.00 12.19 23.81
N LEU A 30 -0.85 11.60 24.99
CA LEU A 30 0.25 10.67 25.27
C LEU A 30 0.04 9.35 24.55
N LEU A 31 1.15 8.72 24.11
CA LEU A 31 1.12 7.42 23.44
C LEU A 31 0.66 6.30 24.36
N ASN A 32 -0.24 5.45 23.88
CA ASN A 32 -0.68 4.24 24.55
C ASN A 32 0.31 3.10 24.28
N LEU A 33 1.34 3.00 25.12
CA LEU A 33 2.44 2.05 24.95
C LEU A 33 1.94 0.60 24.87
N ASN A 34 0.96 0.23 25.69
CA ASN A 34 0.42 -1.13 25.72
C ASN A 34 -0.24 -1.51 24.37
N LYS A 35 -1.00 -0.58 23.76
CA LYS A 35 -1.61 -0.82 22.46
C LYS A 35 -0.57 -0.85 21.34
N ILE A 36 0.44 0.03 21.39
CA ILE A 36 1.52 0.07 20.40
C ILE A 36 2.36 -1.22 20.47
N GLU A 37 2.73 -1.66 21.68
CA GLU A 37 3.49 -2.90 21.88
C GLU A 37 2.73 -4.13 21.37
N ASN A 38 1.44 -4.23 21.73
CA ASN A 38 0.60 -5.32 21.24
C ASN A 38 0.48 -5.35 19.71
N LEU A 39 0.33 -4.17 19.07
CA LEU A 39 0.31 -4.03 17.62
C LEU A 39 1.63 -4.52 17.01
N VAL A 40 2.76 -3.96 17.48
CA VAL A 40 4.09 -4.29 16.97
C VAL A 40 4.41 -5.78 17.11
N ARG A 41 4.02 -6.40 18.25
CA ARG A 41 4.18 -7.85 18.46
C ARG A 41 3.43 -8.66 17.41
N GLN A 42 2.17 -8.30 17.10
CA GLN A 42 1.38 -9.03 16.09
C GLN A 42 1.92 -8.82 14.67
N LEU A 43 2.38 -7.61 14.34
CA LEU A 43 3.00 -7.33 13.03
C LEU A 43 4.31 -8.10 12.86
N SER A 44 5.12 -8.18 13.92
CA SER A 44 6.36 -8.95 13.94
C SER A 44 6.11 -10.45 13.79
N ASP A 45 5.06 -10.98 14.43
CA ASP A 45 4.64 -12.36 14.29
C ASP A 45 4.17 -12.67 12.85
N ALA A 46 3.36 -11.80 12.25
CA ALA A 46 2.94 -11.94 10.85
C ALA A 46 4.14 -11.99 9.90
N GLN A 47 5.15 -11.12 10.11
CA GLN A 47 6.37 -11.16 9.30
C GLN A 47 7.19 -12.44 9.54
N ASN A 48 7.21 -12.98 10.78
CA ASN A 48 7.85 -14.26 11.07
C ASN A 48 7.16 -15.45 10.38
N ARG A 49 5.87 -15.32 10.08
CA ARG A 49 5.10 -16.30 9.28
C ARG A 49 5.37 -16.16 7.76
N GLY A 50 6.26 -15.24 7.34
CA GLY A 50 6.61 -15.00 5.94
C GLY A 50 5.69 -14.03 5.22
N ILE A 51 4.85 -13.29 5.95
CA ILE A 51 3.94 -12.27 5.38
C ILE A 51 4.68 -10.94 5.34
N GLU A 52 4.66 -10.25 4.21
CA GLU A 52 5.16 -8.89 4.07
C GLU A 52 4.18 -7.90 4.72
N VAL A 53 4.68 -7.05 5.61
CA VAL A 53 3.87 -6.17 6.47
C VAL A 53 4.19 -4.71 6.18
N ILE A 54 3.14 -3.91 5.95
CA ILE A 54 3.21 -2.45 5.87
C ILE A 54 2.30 -1.86 6.95
N LEU A 55 2.81 -0.91 7.72
CA LEU A 55 2.04 -0.20 8.75
C LEU A 55 1.70 1.22 8.29
N VAL A 56 0.42 1.56 8.18
CA VAL A 56 -0.06 2.94 7.98
C VAL A 56 -0.51 3.49 9.33
N SER A 57 0.23 4.46 9.86
CA SER A 57 0.05 4.97 11.21
C SER A 57 -0.50 6.39 11.20
N SER A 58 -1.48 6.64 12.07
CA SER A 58 -1.96 7.98 12.41
C SER A 58 -1.32 8.50 13.70
N GLY A 59 -1.71 9.69 14.13
CA GLY A 59 -1.43 10.18 15.50
C GLY A 59 -0.22 11.10 15.61
N ALA A 60 0.44 11.48 14.50
CA ALA A 60 1.58 12.40 14.53
C ALA A 60 1.23 13.74 15.20
N ILE A 61 0.15 14.40 14.77
CA ILE A 61 -0.31 15.66 15.40
C ILE A 61 -0.60 15.45 16.90
N GLY A 62 -1.27 14.34 17.27
CA GLY A 62 -1.57 14.02 18.67
C GLY A 62 -0.32 13.86 19.52
N ALA A 63 0.65 13.07 19.06
CA ALA A 63 1.93 12.88 19.71
C ALA A 63 2.72 14.20 19.86
N GLY A 64 2.67 15.06 18.81
CA GLY A 64 3.27 16.39 18.86
C GLY A 64 2.63 17.31 19.86
N ILE A 65 1.29 17.34 19.95
CA ILE A 65 0.54 18.10 20.96
C ILE A 65 1.00 17.70 22.36
N GLY A 66 1.03 16.39 22.65
CA GLY A 66 1.48 15.86 23.94
C GLY A 66 2.93 16.25 24.26
N LYS A 67 3.84 16.16 23.29
CA LYS A 67 5.26 16.51 23.50
C LYS A 67 5.51 18.00 23.68
N LEU A 68 4.80 18.82 22.92
CA LEU A 68 4.89 20.29 23.03
C LEU A 68 4.14 20.85 24.23
N GLY A 69 3.37 20.04 24.95
CA GLY A 69 2.58 20.46 26.09
C GLY A 69 1.48 21.47 25.74
N LEU A 70 0.94 21.38 24.51
CA LEU A 70 -0.11 22.29 24.06
C LEU A 70 -1.41 22.01 24.82
N LYS A 71 -1.99 23.06 25.39
CA LYS A 71 -3.24 22.96 26.16
C LYS A 71 -4.48 22.81 25.26
N GLU A 72 -4.42 23.33 24.04
CA GLU A 72 -5.46 23.27 23.03
C GLU A 72 -4.93 22.63 21.75
N ARG A 73 -5.84 22.05 20.99
CA ARG A 73 -5.52 21.50 19.67
C ARG A 73 -5.20 22.64 18.70
N PRO A 74 -4.12 22.55 17.92
CA PRO A 74 -3.75 23.54 16.90
C PRO A 74 -4.91 23.84 15.95
N LYS A 75 -5.15 25.14 15.69
CA LYS A 75 -6.27 25.60 14.84
C LYS A 75 -5.80 25.99 13.45
N THR A 76 -4.60 26.56 13.36
CA THR A 76 -4.02 27.01 12.09
C THR A 76 -3.23 25.89 11.40
N ILE A 77 -3.11 25.97 10.06
CA ILE A 77 -2.34 25.01 9.28
C ILE A 77 -0.87 24.95 9.75
N PRO A 78 -0.13 26.08 9.89
CA PRO A 78 1.26 26.02 10.36
C PRO A 78 1.43 25.40 11.75
N GLU A 79 0.51 25.64 12.68
CA GLU A 79 0.55 25.02 14.01
C GLU A 79 0.33 23.49 13.93
N LYS A 80 -0.59 23.04 13.09
CA LYS A 80 -0.82 21.61 12.84
C LYS A 80 0.39 20.95 12.20
N GLN A 81 0.99 21.61 11.19
CA GLN A 81 2.20 21.15 10.52
C GLN A 81 3.39 21.05 11.50
N ALA A 82 3.59 22.06 12.34
CA ALA A 82 4.63 22.05 13.36
C ALA A 82 4.43 20.91 14.37
N ALA A 83 3.18 20.72 14.87
CA ALA A 83 2.85 19.62 15.76
C ALA A 83 3.07 18.25 15.07
N ALA A 84 2.67 18.10 13.81
CA ALA A 84 2.90 16.89 13.01
C ALA A 84 4.39 16.58 12.86
N ALA A 85 5.21 17.58 12.53
CA ALA A 85 6.66 17.41 12.37
C ALA A 85 7.34 16.89 13.64
N VAL A 86 6.97 17.46 14.81
CA VAL A 86 7.49 16.99 16.10
C VAL A 86 6.98 15.58 16.43
N GLY A 87 5.69 15.35 16.24
CA GLY A 87 5.04 14.09 16.61
C GLY A 87 5.44 12.93 15.71
N GLN A 88 5.73 13.19 14.44
CA GLN A 88 6.17 12.16 13.49
C GLN A 88 7.50 11.53 13.91
N GLY A 89 8.47 12.35 14.36
CA GLY A 89 9.74 11.85 14.89
C GLY A 89 9.55 10.99 16.15
N ILE A 90 8.62 11.38 17.03
CA ILE A 90 8.32 10.62 18.26
C ILE A 90 7.70 9.25 17.93
N LEU A 91 6.73 9.24 17.03
CA LEU A 91 6.06 8.00 16.61
C LEU A 91 7.05 7.03 15.97
N LEU A 92 7.86 7.51 15.03
CA LEU A 92 8.85 6.68 14.38
C LEU A 92 9.86 6.11 15.37
N HIS A 93 10.40 6.94 16.26
CA HIS A 93 11.32 6.47 17.29
C HIS A 93 10.70 5.42 18.22
N MET A 94 9.40 5.58 18.56
CA MET A 94 8.70 4.60 19.37
C MET A 94 8.52 3.27 18.64
N TYR A 95 8.13 3.30 17.38
CA TYR A 95 8.02 2.09 16.56
C TYR A 95 9.39 1.41 16.40
N GLU A 96 10.42 2.17 16.00
CA GLU A 96 11.78 1.65 15.86
C GLU A 96 12.24 0.93 17.14
N LYS A 97 12.07 1.57 18.31
CA LYS A 97 12.45 1.00 19.59
C LYS A 97 11.75 -0.34 19.87
N ILE A 98 10.43 -0.42 19.65
CA ILE A 98 9.68 -1.64 19.99
C ILE A 98 9.92 -2.72 18.92
N PHE A 99 9.97 -2.39 17.63
CA PHE A 99 10.28 -3.34 16.57
C PHE A 99 11.70 -3.93 16.71
N SER A 100 12.67 -3.14 17.19
CA SER A 100 14.04 -3.59 17.42
C SER A 100 14.12 -4.70 18.47
N GLU A 101 13.23 -4.73 19.48
CA GLU A 101 13.13 -5.82 20.45
C GLU A 101 12.76 -7.17 19.80
N TYR A 102 12.11 -7.12 18.64
CA TYR A 102 11.77 -8.30 17.82
C TYR A 102 12.73 -8.51 16.64
N GLY A 103 13.84 -7.74 16.57
CA GLY A 103 14.82 -7.81 15.48
C GLY A 103 14.27 -7.38 14.13
N LYS A 104 13.26 -6.49 14.10
CA LYS A 104 12.61 -6.02 12.86
C LYS A 104 13.06 -4.61 12.51
N PRO A 105 13.77 -4.42 11.37
CA PRO A 105 14.07 -3.08 10.88
C PRO A 105 12.81 -2.39 10.37
N VAL A 106 12.73 -1.08 10.56
CA VAL A 106 11.63 -0.24 10.06
C VAL A 106 12.15 0.85 9.14
N GLY A 107 11.33 1.27 8.17
CA GLY A 107 11.63 2.39 7.28
C GLY A 107 10.45 3.37 7.20
N GLN A 108 10.72 4.67 7.29
CA GLN A 108 9.66 5.69 7.20
C GLN A 108 9.38 6.06 5.74
N ILE A 109 8.09 6.11 5.38
CA ILE A 109 7.61 6.66 4.12
C ILE A 109 6.52 7.69 4.41
N LEU A 110 6.74 8.93 3.99
CA LEU A 110 5.75 10.01 4.09
C LEU A 110 5.24 10.36 2.70
N LEU A 111 3.91 10.29 2.52
CA LEU A 111 3.25 10.48 1.24
C LEU A 111 2.23 11.61 1.29
N THR A 112 2.06 12.27 0.16
CA THR A 112 0.95 13.18 -0.09
C THR A 112 0.04 12.58 -1.17
N ARG A 113 -1.18 13.11 -1.30
CA ARG A 113 -2.09 12.72 -2.38
C ARG A 113 -1.48 12.96 -3.77
N GLU A 114 -0.71 14.04 -3.91
CA GLU A 114 -0.02 14.39 -5.15
C GLU A 114 1.01 13.33 -5.54
N ASP A 115 1.74 12.76 -4.57
CA ASP A 115 2.75 11.72 -4.82
C ASP A 115 2.12 10.45 -5.41
N LEU A 116 0.89 10.11 -5.01
CA LEU A 116 0.17 8.95 -5.56
C LEU A 116 -0.62 9.27 -6.84
N SER A 117 -0.86 10.53 -7.14
CA SER A 117 -1.54 10.96 -8.37
C SER A 117 -0.57 11.18 -9.53
N HIS A 118 0.69 11.48 -9.24
CA HIS A 118 1.70 11.76 -10.24
C HIS A 118 2.48 10.50 -10.61
N ARG A 119 2.38 10.07 -11.87
CA ARG A 119 2.90 8.77 -12.35
C ARG A 119 4.34 8.47 -11.92
N THR A 120 5.29 9.40 -12.15
CA THR A 120 6.70 9.18 -11.79
C THR A 120 6.88 9.03 -10.27
N ARG A 121 6.22 9.86 -9.46
CA ARG A 121 6.28 9.78 -7.99
C ARG A 121 5.64 8.49 -7.48
N PHE A 122 4.51 8.06 -8.08
CA PHE A 122 3.86 6.79 -7.79
C PHE A 122 4.82 5.60 -8.03
N LEU A 123 5.51 5.56 -9.17
CA LEU A 123 6.47 4.50 -9.48
C LEU A 123 7.66 4.51 -8.52
N ASN A 124 8.22 5.69 -8.21
CA ASN A 124 9.33 5.82 -7.26
C ASN A 124 8.92 5.35 -5.86
N ALA A 125 7.72 5.73 -5.40
CA ALA A 125 7.17 5.24 -4.14
C ALA A 125 7.00 3.71 -4.17
N SER A 126 6.39 3.15 -5.22
CA SER A 126 6.21 1.71 -5.40
C SER A 126 7.55 0.96 -5.34
N ASN A 127 8.55 1.40 -6.10
CA ASN A 127 9.88 0.78 -6.11
C ASN A 127 10.56 0.85 -4.74
N THR A 128 10.38 1.96 -4.00
CA THR A 128 10.89 2.11 -2.63
C THR A 128 10.23 1.08 -1.69
N PHE A 129 8.90 0.91 -1.77
CA PHE A 129 8.20 -0.10 -0.98
C PHE A 129 8.72 -1.51 -1.26
N TYR A 130 8.82 -1.89 -2.53
CA TYR A 130 9.29 -3.22 -2.90
C TYR A 130 10.73 -3.46 -2.44
N SER A 131 11.62 -2.46 -2.58
CA SER A 131 13.00 -2.56 -2.11
C SER A 131 13.09 -2.74 -0.60
N LEU A 132 12.26 -2.04 0.19
CA LEU A 132 12.19 -2.23 1.64
C LEU A 132 11.68 -3.62 2.01
N LEU A 133 10.59 -4.09 1.37
CA LEU A 133 10.00 -5.40 1.64
C LEU A 133 10.96 -6.54 1.29
N GLU A 134 11.67 -6.46 0.16
CA GLU A 134 12.70 -7.44 -0.23
C GLU A 134 13.86 -7.51 0.77
N GLN A 135 14.18 -6.41 1.46
CA GLN A 135 15.17 -6.36 2.53
C GLN A 135 14.62 -6.78 3.90
N GLY A 136 13.35 -7.18 3.99
CA GLY A 136 12.70 -7.55 5.24
C GLY A 136 12.42 -6.38 6.18
N VAL A 137 12.45 -5.14 5.66
CA VAL A 137 12.12 -3.92 6.40
C VAL A 137 10.60 -3.74 6.44
N ILE A 138 10.06 -3.34 7.59
CA ILE A 138 8.64 -2.97 7.73
C ILE A 138 8.47 -1.48 7.41
N PRO A 139 7.82 -1.09 6.28
CA PRO A 139 7.54 0.30 5.99
C PRO A 139 6.50 0.86 6.98
N ILE A 140 6.81 2.01 7.60
CA ILE A 140 5.89 2.79 8.42
C ILE A 140 5.47 4.01 7.62
N VAL A 141 4.22 4.05 7.22
CA VAL A 141 3.66 5.05 6.31
C VAL A 141 2.79 6.03 7.08
N ASN A 142 2.88 7.29 6.74
CA ASN A 142 1.93 8.31 7.17
C ASN A 142 1.77 9.38 6.08
N GLU A 143 0.75 10.23 6.22
CA GLU A 143 0.65 11.45 5.43
C GLU A 143 1.80 12.40 5.81
N ASN A 144 2.33 13.11 4.82
CA ASN A 144 3.34 14.15 5.06
C ASN A 144 2.67 15.45 5.55
N ASP A 145 2.06 15.38 6.71
CA ASP A 145 1.34 16.48 7.36
C ASP A 145 2.20 17.76 7.55
N ALA A 146 3.52 17.67 7.44
CA ALA A 146 4.41 18.82 7.62
C ALA A 146 4.38 19.80 6.43
N ILE A 147 4.02 19.32 5.23
CA ILE A 147 4.01 20.12 4.00
C ILE A 147 2.67 20.14 3.28
N VAL A 148 1.70 19.33 3.73
CA VAL A 148 0.37 19.20 3.12
C VAL A 148 -0.48 20.41 3.45
N VAL A 149 -1.17 20.95 2.43
CA VAL A 149 -2.25 21.93 2.53
C VAL A 149 -3.58 21.26 2.20
N ASP A 150 -4.71 21.88 2.57
CA ASP A 150 -6.05 21.24 2.49
C ASP A 150 -6.41 20.75 1.07
N GLU A 151 -5.89 21.38 0.01
CA GLU A 151 -6.14 21.02 -1.38
C GLU A 151 -5.50 19.70 -1.82
N ILE A 152 -4.39 19.30 -1.18
CA ILE A 152 -3.61 18.10 -1.54
C ILE A 152 -3.62 17.03 -0.45
N LYS A 153 -4.45 17.21 0.55
CA LYS A 153 -4.58 16.30 1.69
C LYS A 153 -5.40 15.07 1.32
N PHE A 154 -4.99 13.89 1.82
CA PHE A 154 -5.83 12.68 1.74
C PHE A 154 -7.13 12.84 2.53
N GLY A 155 -7.10 13.63 3.59
CA GLY A 155 -8.21 13.83 4.50
C GLY A 155 -8.30 12.79 5.61
N ASP A 156 -7.91 11.56 5.35
CA ASP A 156 -7.89 10.47 6.33
C ASP A 156 -6.89 9.36 5.93
N ASN A 157 -6.38 8.66 6.94
CA ASN A 157 -5.44 7.56 6.73
C ASN A 157 -6.14 6.24 6.32
N ASP A 158 -7.46 6.13 6.35
CA ASP A 158 -8.18 4.98 5.79
C ASP A 158 -8.00 5.00 4.27
N THR A 159 -8.27 6.15 3.63
CA THR A 159 -8.04 6.36 2.18
C THR A 159 -6.58 6.19 1.79
N LEU A 160 -5.64 6.79 2.55
CA LEU A 160 -4.21 6.61 2.30
C LEU A 160 -3.82 5.12 2.35
N SER A 161 -4.31 4.37 3.33
CA SER A 161 -3.97 2.94 3.48
C SER A 161 -4.52 2.09 2.33
N ALA A 162 -5.70 2.40 1.81
CA ALA A 162 -6.26 1.71 0.65
C ALA A 162 -5.47 2.01 -0.64
N MET A 163 -5.01 3.25 -0.81
CA MET A 163 -4.13 3.61 -1.93
C MET A 163 -2.75 2.96 -1.82
N VAL A 164 -2.19 2.87 -0.60
CA VAL A 164 -0.95 2.11 -0.36
C VAL A 164 -1.16 0.63 -0.64
N ALA A 165 -2.28 0.02 -0.21
CA ALA A 165 -2.60 -1.37 -0.51
C ALA A 165 -2.64 -1.62 -2.04
N SER A 166 -3.28 -0.73 -2.78
CA SER A 166 -3.28 -0.77 -4.25
C SER A 166 -1.88 -0.56 -4.86
N LEU A 167 -1.08 0.35 -4.30
CA LEU A 167 0.27 0.68 -4.78
C LEU A 167 1.21 -0.53 -4.69
N VAL A 168 1.12 -1.29 -3.59
CA VAL A 168 2.02 -2.41 -3.29
C VAL A 168 1.43 -3.77 -3.65
N ASP A 169 0.28 -3.82 -4.31
CA ASP A 169 -0.45 -5.06 -4.62
C ASP A 169 -0.66 -5.93 -3.35
N ALA A 170 -1.19 -5.33 -2.28
CA ALA A 170 -1.46 -6.05 -1.05
C ALA A 170 -2.65 -7.00 -1.22
N ASP A 171 -2.57 -8.18 -0.62
CA ASP A 171 -3.67 -9.15 -0.60
C ASP A 171 -4.77 -8.74 0.38
N LEU A 172 -4.36 -8.08 1.49
CA LEU A 172 -5.26 -7.73 2.59
C LEU A 172 -4.94 -6.35 3.17
N LEU A 173 -5.98 -5.52 3.29
CA LEU A 173 -5.98 -4.28 4.07
C LEU A 173 -6.70 -4.52 5.41
N VAL A 174 -6.05 -4.22 6.53
CA VAL A 174 -6.66 -4.31 7.87
C VAL A 174 -6.82 -2.91 8.46
N LEU A 175 -8.05 -2.47 8.65
CA LEU A 175 -8.39 -1.21 9.32
C LEU A 175 -8.66 -1.45 10.79
N VAL A 176 -7.68 -1.13 11.65
CA VAL A 176 -7.80 -1.24 13.09
C VAL A 176 -8.48 0.00 13.65
N THR A 177 -9.59 -0.20 14.34
CA THR A 177 -10.46 0.87 14.84
C THR A 177 -10.97 0.57 16.25
N ASP A 178 -11.85 1.42 16.78
CA ASP A 178 -12.53 1.29 18.08
C ASP A 178 -13.92 0.65 17.98
N ILE A 179 -14.28 0.11 16.80
CA ILE A 179 -15.55 -0.57 16.56
C ILE A 179 -15.30 -2.00 16.07
N ASP A 180 -16.25 -2.90 16.35
CA ASP A 180 -16.09 -4.33 16.02
C ASP A 180 -16.16 -4.63 14.52
N GLY A 181 -16.74 -3.74 13.72
CA GLY A 181 -16.90 -3.86 12.28
C GLY A 181 -18.09 -3.07 11.77
N LEU A 182 -18.67 -3.51 10.66
CA LEU A 182 -19.85 -2.89 10.04
C LEU A 182 -21.14 -3.47 10.61
N TYR A 183 -22.12 -2.58 10.78
CA TYR A 183 -23.51 -2.93 11.15
C TYR A 183 -24.48 -2.37 10.10
N ASP A 184 -25.67 -2.96 10.03
CA ASP A 184 -26.75 -2.48 9.12
C ASP A 184 -27.29 -1.09 9.50
N SER A 185 -27.03 -0.65 10.73
CA SER A 185 -27.37 0.67 11.26
C SER A 185 -26.41 1.03 12.39
N ASN A 186 -26.45 2.28 12.87
CA ASN A 186 -25.52 2.71 13.93
C ASN A 186 -25.87 2.05 15.29
N PRO A 187 -25.01 1.15 15.82
CA PRO A 187 -25.29 0.44 17.06
C PRO A 187 -25.35 1.34 18.30
N LYS A 188 -24.80 2.56 18.24
CA LYS A 188 -24.91 3.54 19.35
C LYS A 188 -26.29 4.16 19.46
N THR A 189 -27.06 4.20 18.38
CA THR A 189 -28.38 4.81 18.32
C THR A 189 -29.50 3.79 18.11
N ASN A 190 -29.20 2.62 17.54
CA ASN A 190 -30.10 1.52 17.34
C ASN A 190 -29.58 0.25 18.03
N PRO A 191 -30.20 -0.16 19.18
CA PRO A 191 -29.81 -1.39 19.88
C PRO A 191 -30.03 -2.67 19.09
N ASP A 192 -30.91 -2.66 18.08
CA ASP A 192 -31.22 -3.80 17.23
C ASP A 192 -30.33 -3.89 15.99
N ALA A 193 -29.30 -3.04 15.90
CA ALA A 193 -28.33 -3.06 14.82
C ALA A 193 -27.65 -4.42 14.69
N LYS A 194 -27.68 -4.98 13.48
CA LYS A 194 -27.10 -6.31 13.20
C LYS A 194 -25.69 -6.18 12.64
N PHE A 195 -24.78 -6.94 13.20
CA PHE A 195 -23.41 -7.05 12.72
C PHE A 195 -23.35 -7.71 11.35
N ILE A 196 -22.55 -7.16 10.45
CA ILE A 196 -22.33 -7.69 9.09
C ILE A 196 -20.94 -8.34 9.05
N PRO A 197 -20.82 -9.68 9.07
CA PRO A 197 -19.53 -10.34 9.13
C PRO A 197 -18.77 -10.33 7.78
N VAL A 198 -19.49 -10.33 6.66
CA VAL A 198 -18.92 -10.36 5.29
C VAL A 198 -19.72 -9.42 4.39
N VAL A 199 -19.00 -8.68 3.55
CA VAL A 199 -19.54 -7.82 2.49
C VAL A 199 -18.95 -8.29 1.17
N ASP A 200 -19.78 -8.92 0.34
CA ASP A 200 -19.37 -9.41 -0.97
C ASP A 200 -19.20 -8.25 -1.97
N GLU A 201 -20.11 -7.28 -1.90
CA GLU A 201 -20.11 -6.09 -2.75
C GLU A 201 -20.53 -4.85 -1.94
N ILE A 202 -19.86 -3.72 -2.15
CA ILE A 202 -20.21 -2.46 -1.49
C ILE A 202 -21.32 -1.76 -2.28
N THR A 203 -22.56 -2.12 -1.95
CA THR A 203 -23.78 -1.56 -2.54
C THR A 203 -24.11 -0.15 -1.99
N GLU A 204 -25.09 0.52 -2.61
CA GLU A 204 -25.60 1.80 -2.10
C GLU A 204 -26.21 1.67 -0.70
N ASP A 205 -26.82 0.53 -0.37
CA ASP A 205 -27.36 0.26 0.97
C ASP A 205 -26.24 0.19 2.02
N ILE A 206 -25.11 -0.44 1.70
CA ILE A 206 -23.93 -0.46 2.58
C ILE A 206 -23.39 0.97 2.79
N VAL A 207 -23.34 1.78 1.73
CA VAL A 207 -22.91 3.19 1.82
C VAL A 207 -23.89 4.02 2.66
N ALA A 208 -25.18 3.77 2.52
CA ALA A 208 -26.23 4.45 3.31
C ALA A 208 -26.15 4.05 4.80
N ALA A 209 -25.96 2.76 5.11
CA ALA A 209 -25.77 2.25 6.47
C ALA A 209 -24.57 2.88 7.18
N ALA A 210 -23.52 3.22 6.43
CA ALA A 210 -22.33 3.91 6.92
C ALA A 210 -22.51 5.41 7.23
N GLY A 211 -23.72 5.96 7.02
CA GLY A 211 -24.05 7.36 7.27
C GLY A 211 -24.20 8.24 6.03
N GLY A 212 -24.25 7.62 4.83
CA GLY A 212 -24.46 8.29 3.55
C GLY A 212 -23.28 9.16 3.07
N ALA A 213 -23.31 9.58 1.82
CA ALA A 213 -22.30 10.44 1.17
C ALA A 213 -22.36 11.92 1.60
N GLY A 214 -22.89 12.24 2.79
CA GLY A 214 -23.12 13.61 3.24
C GLY A 214 -22.89 13.87 4.73
N SER A 215 -22.48 12.86 5.52
CA SER A 215 -22.13 13.11 6.93
C SER A 215 -20.79 13.88 6.99
N SER A 216 -20.89 15.20 6.91
CA SER A 216 -19.83 16.11 7.27
C SER A 216 -19.49 15.88 8.74
N LEU A 217 -18.19 15.79 9.05
CA LEU A 217 -17.64 15.84 10.40
C LEU A 217 -17.15 14.50 10.95
N GLY A 218 -15.93 14.18 10.59
CA GLY A 218 -15.11 13.27 11.32
C GLY A 218 -14.02 12.70 10.45
N THR A 219 -12.81 13.15 10.61
CA THR A 219 -11.65 12.43 10.11
C THR A 219 -11.68 11.04 10.71
N GLY A 220 -12.11 10.01 9.95
CA GLY A 220 -12.06 8.61 10.37
C GLY A 220 -13.40 7.94 10.71
N GLY A 221 -14.56 8.41 10.22
CA GLY A 221 -15.86 7.76 10.41
C GLY A 221 -16.06 6.47 9.58
N MET A 222 -17.22 5.81 9.71
CA MET A 222 -17.54 4.61 8.92
C MET A 222 -17.51 4.90 7.41
N ALA A 223 -17.97 6.11 7.00
CA ALA A 223 -17.96 6.52 5.60
C ALA A 223 -16.55 6.51 4.96
N THR A 224 -15.49 6.93 5.70
CA THR A 224 -14.11 6.86 5.21
C THR A 224 -13.64 5.42 5.06
N LYS A 225 -14.05 4.53 5.96
CA LYS A 225 -13.74 3.09 5.89
C LYS A 225 -14.41 2.41 4.70
N ILE A 226 -15.66 2.75 4.41
CA ILE A 226 -16.35 2.24 3.22
C ILE A 226 -15.70 2.77 1.94
N ASN A 227 -15.27 4.05 1.91
CA ASN A 227 -14.53 4.58 0.78
C ASN A 227 -13.18 3.85 0.59
N ALA A 228 -12.44 3.61 1.67
CA ALA A 228 -11.23 2.80 1.64
C ALA A 228 -11.51 1.38 1.15
N GLY A 229 -12.63 0.77 1.57
CA GLY A 229 -13.12 -0.51 1.09
C GLY A 229 -13.34 -0.53 -0.42
N LYS A 230 -14.00 0.48 -0.98
CA LYS A 230 -14.20 0.61 -2.43
C LYS A 230 -12.86 0.64 -3.18
N ILE A 231 -11.89 1.41 -2.70
CA ILE A 231 -10.57 1.50 -3.32
C ILE A 231 -9.83 0.16 -3.23
N ALA A 232 -9.77 -0.44 -2.04
CA ALA A 232 -9.06 -1.70 -1.81
C ALA A 232 -9.67 -2.85 -2.61
N THR A 233 -11.00 -3.08 -2.50
CA THR A 233 -11.65 -4.19 -3.19
C THR A 233 -11.63 -4.03 -4.71
N SER A 234 -11.75 -2.80 -5.21
CA SER A 234 -11.62 -2.53 -6.65
C SER A 234 -10.19 -2.69 -7.17
N SER A 235 -9.16 -2.70 -6.32
CA SER A 235 -7.78 -3.05 -6.71
C SER A 235 -7.44 -4.52 -6.47
N GLY A 236 -8.40 -5.34 -6.05
CA GLY A 236 -8.22 -6.78 -5.80
C GLY A 236 -7.80 -7.13 -4.37
N SER A 237 -7.55 -6.15 -3.51
CA SER A 237 -7.25 -6.40 -2.09
C SER A 237 -8.54 -6.67 -1.31
N SER A 238 -8.58 -7.73 -0.52
CA SER A 238 -9.63 -7.85 0.51
C SER A 238 -9.40 -6.84 1.63
N MET A 239 -10.46 -6.47 2.36
CA MET A 239 -10.32 -5.54 3.49
C MET A 239 -11.04 -6.09 4.72
N VAL A 240 -10.42 -5.91 5.91
CA VAL A 240 -11.06 -6.22 7.20
C VAL A 240 -11.12 -4.95 8.06
N ILE A 241 -12.33 -4.65 8.60
CA ILE A 241 -12.50 -3.67 9.67
C ILE A 241 -12.56 -4.44 10.98
N VAL A 242 -11.70 -4.10 11.95
CA VAL A 242 -11.57 -4.86 13.20
C VAL A 242 -11.33 -3.94 14.40
N ASN A 243 -11.83 -4.36 15.57
CA ASN A 243 -11.58 -3.68 16.83
C ASN A 243 -10.16 -3.95 17.34
N GLY A 244 -9.38 -2.89 17.55
CA GLY A 244 -8.02 -2.96 18.08
C GLY A 244 -7.92 -3.28 19.57
N ASP A 245 -9.03 -3.37 20.29
CA ASP A 245 -9.07 -3.83 21.70
C ASP A 245 -8.98 -5.36 21.79
N ASN A 246 -9.27 -6.09 20.71
CA ASN A 246 -8.94 -7.51 20.61
C ASN A 246 -7.40 -7.67 20.56
N ARG A 247 -6.83 -8.28 21.60
CA ARG A 247 -5.37 -8.43 21.74
C ARG A 247 -4.71 -9.30 20.67
N ASN A 248 -5.49 -10.11 19.95
CA ASN A 248 -4.99 -11.03 18.94
C ASN A 248 -5.65 -10.80 17.57
N PHE A 249 -6.18 -9.60 17.32
CA PHE A 249 -6.99 -9.31 16.15
C PHE A 249 -6.33 -9.76 14.82
N LEU A 250 -5.04 -9.48 14.64
CA LEU A 250 -4.34 -9.81 13.40
C LEU A 250 -4.08 -11.32 13.29
N THR A 251 -3.65 -11.94 14.39
CA THR A 251 -3.46 -13.40 14.45
C THR A 251 -4.77 -14.13 14.16
N ASP A 252 -5.88 -13.70 14.79
CA ASP A 252 -7.20 -14.27 14.58
C ASP A 252 -7.68 -14.11 13.13
N ILE A 253 -7.43 -12.95 12.50
CA ILE A 253 -7.73 -12.74 11.07
C ILE A 253 -6.90 -13.70 10.22
N LEU A 254 -5.58 -13.76 10.40
CA LEU A 254 -4.69 -14.61 9.61
C LEU A 254 -4.93 -16.12 9.82
N ASP A 255 -5.52 -16.50 10.95
CA ASP A 255 -5.95 -17.87 11.23
C ASP A 255 -7.37 -18.16 10.68
N GLY A 256 -7.99 -17.23 9.94
CA GLY A 256 -9.30 -17.39 9.31
C GLY A 256 -10.50 -17.33 10.25
N LYS A 257 -10.31 -16.83 11.51
CA LYS A 257 -11.41 -16.71 12.47
C LYS A 257 -12.38 -15.59 12.10
N GLU A 258 -13.62 -15.71 12.56
CA GLU A 258 -14.67 -14.71 12.33
C GLU A 258 -14.51 -13.49 13.24
N VAL A 259 -13.53 -12.61 12.90
CA VAL A 259 -13.25 -11.37 13.61
C VAL A 259 -13.42 -10.20 12.65
N GLY A 260 -14.17 -9.18 13.07
CA GLY A 260 -14.42 -8.00 12.25
C GLY A 260 -15.29 -8.24 11.03
N THR A 261 -15.46 -7.24 10.18
CA THR A 261 -16.16 -7.34 8.89
C THR A 261 -15.16 -7.50 7.77
N LEU A 262 -15.28 -8.60 7.01
CA LEU A 262 -14.49 -8.87 5.81
C LEU A 262 -15.21 -8.32 4.56
N PHE A 263 -14.53 -7.50 3.78
CA PHE A 263 -14.92 -7.05 2.44
C PHE A 263 -14.11 -7.84 1.42
N LEU A 264 -14.79 -8.50 0.47
CA LEU A 264 -14.12 -9.35 -0.49
C LEU A 264 -13.46 -8.54 -1.60
N GLY A 265 -12.18 -8.81 -1.87
CA GLY A 265 -11.49 -8.29 -3.05
C GLY A 265 -12.11 -8.88 -4.33
N GLN A 266 -12.27 -8.06 -5.36
CA GLN A 266 -12.81 -8.53 -6.63
C GLN A 266 -11.71 -9.24 -7.42
N GLU A 267 -11.82 -10.56 -7.59
CA GLU A 267 -10.82 -11.39 -8.29
C GLU A 267 -10.53 -10.93 -9.73
N ASP A 268 -11.54 -10.36 -10.40
CA ASP A 268 -11.41 -9.85 -11.76
C ASP A 268 -10.51 -8.61 -11.88
N HIS A 269 -10.23 -7.89 -10.78
CA HIS A 269 -9.44 -6.66 -10.82
C HIS A 269 -7.91 -6.86 -10.71
N VAL A 270 -7.43 -7.93 -10.09
CA VAL A 270 -5.99 -8.31 -10.22
C VAL A 270 -5.70 -8.69 -11.67
N LYS A 271 -6.63 -9.41 -12.29
CA LYS A 271 -6.61 -9.65 -13.74
C LYS A 271 -6.81 -8.33 -14.49
N ALA A 272 -7.67 -7.41 -14.02
CA ALA A 272 -7.93 -6.14 -14.68
C ALA A 272 -6.75 -5.17 -14.62
N LYS A 273 -5.98 -5.08 -13.52
CA LYS A 273 -4.74 -4.27 -13.46
C LYS A 273 -3.70 -4.83 -14.42
N LYS A 274 -3.50 -6.15 -14.40
CA LYS A 274 -2.64 -6.85 -15.36
C LYS A 274 -3.17 -6.68 -16.78
N HIS A 275 -4.48 -6.83 -16.97
CA HIS A 275 -5.15 -6.64 -18.26
C HIS A 275 -5.08 -5.17 -18.72
N TRP A 276 -5.20 -4.19 -17.80
CA TRP A 276 -5.02 -2.78 -18.12
C TRP A 276 -3.57 -2.49 -18.55
N MET A 277 -2.57 -2.98 -17.83
CA MET A 277 -1.16 -2.88 -18.24
C MET A 277 -0.90 -3.59 -19.56
N ALA A 278 -1.56 -4.72 -19.81
CA ALA A 278 -1.40 -5.50 -21.02
C ALA A 278 -2.14 -4.91 -22.24
N PHE A 279 -3.34 -4.34 -22.07
CA PHE A 279 -4.24 -4.05 -23.18
C PHE A 279 -4.85 -2.63 -23.21
N ALA A 280 -5.00 -1.97 -22.07
CA ALA A 280 -5.65 -0.65 -22.03
C ALA A 280 -4.72 0.52 -22.33
N THR A 281 -3.41 0.33 -22.17
CA THR A 281 -2.39 1.33 -22.53
C THR A 281 -1.70 0.89 -23.79
N LYS A 282 -1.91 1.60 -24.90
CA LYS A 282 -1.15 1.33 -26.14
C LYS A 282 0.35 1.55 -25.86
N PRO A 283 1.22 0.54 -26.04
CA PRO A 283 2.64 0.71 -25.87
C PRO A 283 3.19 1.83 -26.75
N THR A 284 4.06 2.66 -26.20
CA THR A 284 4.69 3.79 -26.93
C THR A 284 5.91 3.38 -27.73
N GLY A 285 6.43 2.17 -27.46
CA GLY A 285 7.55 1.56 -28.16
C GLY A 285 7.71 0.11 -27.78
N SER A 286 8.79 -0.52 -28.27
CA SER A 286 9.10 -1.92 -27.96
C SER A 286 10.57 -2.15 -27.62
N ILE A 287 10.81 -3.19 -26.81
CA ILE A 287 12.13 -3.68 -26.42
C ILE A 287 12.25 -5.13 -26.88
N ILE A 288 13.23 -5.44 -27.71
CA ILE A 288 13.52 -6.79 -28.16
C ILE A 288 14.59 -7.38 -27.24
N ILE A 289 14.30 -8.58 -26.72
CA ILE A 289 15.14 -9.26 -25.74
C ILE A 289 15.71 -10.57 -26.26
N ASP A 290 16.79 -11.05 -25.64
CA ASP A 290 17.40 -12.34 -25.95
C ASP A 290 16.67 -13.52 -25.27
N ASP A 291 16.98 -14.75 -25.68
CA ASP A 291 16.37 -15.98 -25.15
C ASP A 291 16.66 -16.20 -23.65
N GLY A 292 17.77 -15.64 -23.13
CA GLY A 292 18.12 -15.71 -21.71
C GLY A 292 17.22 -14.82 -20.88
N ALA A 293 16.99 -13.58 -21.35
CA ALA A 293 16.06 -12.66 -20.71
C ALA A 293 14.61 -13.17 -20.81
N GLU A 294 14.18 -13.71 -21.95
CA GLU A 294 12.85 -14.32 -22.11
C GLU A 294 12.62 -15.40 -21.03
N LYS A 295 13.54 -16.34 -20.88
CA LYS A 295 13.45 -17.40 -19.85
C LYS A 295 13.42 -16.82 -18.43
N ALA A 296 14.21 -15.78 -18.16
CA ALA A 296 14.25 -15.12 -16.84
C ALA A 296 12.91 -14.44 -16.51
N LEU A 297 12.29 -13.78 -17.49
CA LEU A 297 11.00 -13.11 -17.31
C LEU A 297 9.86 -14.11 -17.18
N VAL A 298 9.71 -15.03 -18.13
CA VAL A 298 8.55 -15.93 -18.23
C VAL A 298 8.60 -17.02 -17.16
N ASN A 299 9.76 -17.69 -16.98
CA ASN A 299 9.84 -18.86 -16.12
C ASN A 299 10.27 -18.57 -14.69
N HIS A 300 10.96 -17.43 -14.45
CA HIS A 300 11.57 -17.14 -13.14
C HIS A 300 11.10 -15.83 -12.51
N ASN A 301 10.14 -15.13 -13.12
CA ASN A 301 9.58 -13.87 -12.62
C ASN A 301 10.67 -12.86 -12.20
N LYS A 302 11.67 -12.66 -13.08
CA LYS A 302 12.78 -11.73 -12.84
C LYS A 302 12.53 -10.39 -13.53
N SER A 303 13.26 -9.35 -13.09
CA SER A 303 13.30 -8.04 -13.73
C SER A 303 14.08 -8.09 -15.05
N LEU A 304 13.76 -7.20 -15.99
CA LEU A 304 14.50 -7.05 -17.25
C LEU A 304 15.74 -6.19 -17.01
N LEU A 305 16.92 -6.79 -17.14
CA LEU A 305 18.21 -6.11 -17.06
C LEU A 305 18.66 -5.62 -18.44
N PRO A 306 19.50 -4.56 -18.52
CA PRO A 306 20.03 -4.07 -19.79
C PRO A 306 20.74 -5.14 -20.62
N LYS A 307 21.43 -6.08 -19.97
CA LYS A 307 22.20 -7.15 -20.61
C LYS A 307 21.36 -8.05 -21.51
N GLY A 308 20.09 -8.25 -21.16
CA GLY A 308 19.16 -9.06 -21.95
C GLY A 308 18.52 -8.33 -23.12
N ILE A 309 18.81 -7.05 -23.35
CA ILE A 309 18.20 -6.22 -24.39
C ILE A 309 19.06 -6.27 -25.65
N ILE A 310 18.43 -6.64 -26.76
CA ILE A 310 19.06 -6.68 -28.11
C ILE A 310 18.89 -5.32 -28.79
N SER A 311 17.67 -4.82 -28.86
CA SER A 311 17.32 -3.57 -29.54
C SER A 311 16.04 -2.97 -29.01
N ILE A 312 15.81 -1.71 -29.36
CA ILE A 312 14.57 -0.98 -29.07
C ILE A 312 13.97 -0.43 -30.37
N ASP A 313 12.67 -0.22 -30.37
CA ASP A 313 11.94 0.44 -31.45
C ASP A 313 10.93 1.45 -30.88
N GLY A 314 10.87 2.64 -31.49
CA GLY A 314 10.04 3.76 -30.99
C GLY A 314 10.78 4.68 -30.02
N THR A 315 10.08 5.76 -29.66
CA THR A 315 10.56 6.77 -28.69
C THR A 315 9.61 6.82 -27.51
N PHE A 316 10.13 6.59 -26.32
CA PHE A 316 9.36 6.57 -25.08
C PHE A 316 10.16 7.16 -23.93
N GLN A 317 9.43 7.63 -22.91
CA GLN A 317 9.99 8.23 -21.69
C GLN A 317 10.01 7.22 -20.53
N GLU A 318 10.77 7.53 -19.48
CA GLU A 318 10.68 6.83 -18.20
C GLU A 318 9.23 6.80 -17.70
N GLY A 319 8.79 5.63 -17.21
CA GLY A 319 7.43 5.42 -16.71
C GLY A 319 6.39 5.10 -17.80
N GLU A 320 6.74 5.03 -19.08
CA GLU A 320 5.81 4.63 -20.12
C GLU A 320 5.74 3.11 -20.31
N VAL A 321 4.60 2.64 -20.83
CA VAL A 321 4.39 1.23 -21.14
C VAL A 321 5.03 0.91 -22.47
N VAL A 322 5.82 -0.14 -22.51
CA VAL A 322 6.47 -0.67 -23.71
C VAL A 322 6.14 -2.15 -23.90
N SER A 323 6.08 -2.57 -25.18
CA SER A 323 6.02 -3.99 -25.54
C SER A 323 7.37 -4.66 -25.37
N ILE A 324 7.39 -5.87 -24.85
CA ILE A 324 8.58 -6.71 -24.79
C ILE A 324 8.42 -7.82 -25.80
N LEU A 325 9.34 -7.87 -26.76
CA LEU A 325 9.37 -8.83 -27.84
C LEU A 325 10.52 -9.81 -27.64
N ASN A 326 10.30 -11.09 -27.94
CA ASN A 326 11.38 -12.08 -27.96
C ASN A 326 12.27 -11.93 -29.21
N SER A 327 13.29 -12.78 -29.33
CA SER A 327 14.24 -12.78 -30.46
C SER A 327 13.56 -13.03 -31.82
N LYS A 328 12.36 -13.61 -31.85
CA LYS A 328 11.53 -13.83 -33.05
C LYS A 328 10.58 -12.67 -33.35
N LYS A 329 10.61 -11.60 -32.53
CA LYS A 329 9.69 -10.45 -32.56
C LYS A 329 8.24 -10.80 -32.23
N GLU A 330 8.02 -11.86 -31.48
CA GLU A 330 6.73 -12.18 -30.90
C GLU A 330 6.57 -11.38 -29.60
N GLU A 331 5.41 -10.78 -29.40
CA GLU A 331 5.11 -10.00 -28.20
C GLU A 331 4.79 -10.95 -27.04
N ILE A 332 5.61 -10.89 -25.99
CA ILE A 332 5.53 -11.81 -24.86
C ILE A 332 5.09 -11.13 -23.57
N ALA A 333 5.31 -9.81 -23.45
CA ALA A 333 5.00 -9.08 -22.25
C ALA A 333 4.81 -7.58 -22.51
N HIS A 334 4.16 -6.90 -21.58
CA HIS A 334 4.19 -5.44 -21.43
C HIS A 334 4.87 -5.05 -20.13
N GLY A 335 5.52 -3.88 -20.11
CA GLY A 335 6.17 -3.39 -18.89
C GLY A 335 6.32 -1.88 -18.86
N ILE A 336 6.43 -1.34 -17.65
CA ILE A 336 6.71 0.08 -17.40
C ILE A 336 8.22 0.24 -17.26
N THR A 337 8.82 1.07 -18.12
CA THR A 337 10.27 1.25 -18.18
C THR A 337 10.78 2.25 -17.14
N ASN A 338 11.94 1.95 -16.54
CA ASN A 338 12.68 2.81 -15.61
C ASN A 338 13.64 3.80 -16.30
N TYR A 339 13.83 3.66 -17.60
CA TYR A 339 14.73 4.49 -18.42
C TYR A 339 14.02 4.88 -19.71
N ASN A 340 14.36 6.03 -20.30
CA ASN A 340 13.86 6.41 -21.60
C ASN A 340 14.56 5.63 -22.75
N SER A 341 14.01 5.72 -23.94
CA SER A 341 14.52 4.96 -25.11
C SER A 341 15.97 5.27 -25.46
N MET A 342 16.41 6.54 -25.33
CA MET A 342 17.80 6.92 -25.63
C MET A 342 18.77 6.34 -24.61
N GLU A 343 18.42 6.34 -23.35
CA GLU A 343 19.22 5.76 -22.27
C GLU A 343 19.34 4.25 -22.42
N ILE A 344 18.23 3.58 -22.72
CA ILE A 344 18.25 2.12 -22.96
C ILE A 344 19.14 1.79 -24.15
N ASP A 345 19.10 2.60 -25.21
CA ASP A 345 19.96 2.39 -26.39
C ASP A 345 21.46 2.45 -26.05
N LEU A 346 21.84 3.30 -25.09
CA LEU A 346 23.22 3.43 -24.60
C LEU A 346 23.67 2.27 -23.71
N ILE A 347 22.73 1.63 -22.98
CA ILE A 347 23.05 0.60 -21.98
C ILE A 347 22.68 -0.82 -22.41
N LYS A 348 21.91 -1.00 -23.49
CA LYS A 348 21.50 -2.32 -23.99
C LYS A 348 22.68 -3.27 -24.20
N GLY A 349 22.51 -4.53 -23.84
CA GLY A 349 23.54 -5.57 -23.94
C GLY A 349 24.67 -5.44 -22.91
N LEU A 350 24.66 -4.40 -22.07
CA LEU A 350 25.69 -4.16 -21.05
C LEU A 350 25.25 -4.70 -19.68
N ASP A 351 26.25 -4.99 -18.84
CA ASP A 351 25.99 -5.33 -17.44
C ASP A 351 25.50 -4.09 -16.66
N SER A 352 24.58 -4.28 -15.69
CA SER A 352 24.03 -3.18 -14.90
C SER A 352 25.07 -2.39 -14.10
N ASN A 353 26.25 -2.96 -13.84
CA ASN A 353 27.35 -2.28 -13.16
C ASN A 353 27.96 -1.13 -13.99
N VAL A 354 27.75 -1.11 -15.29
CA VAL A 354 28.32 -0.07 -16.18
C VAL A 354 27.33 1.05 -16.53
N ILE A 355 26.09 0.97 -16.05
CA ILE A 355 25.04 1.99 -16.30
C ILE A 355 25.53 3.38 -15.90
N GLU A 356 26.05 3.53 -14.69
CA GLU A 356 26.54 4.81 -14.16
C GLU A 356 27.65 5.39 -15.04
N ASN A 357 28.56 4.56 -15.50
CA ASN A 357 29.65 5.00 -16.39
C ASN A 357 29.14 5.47 -17.77
N LYS A 358 28.00 4.95 -18.23
CA LYS A 358 27.43 5.29 -19.54
C LYS A 358 26.47 6.46 -19.50
N LEU A 359 25.65 6.55 -18.48
CA LEU A 359 24.61 7.57 -18.36
C LEU A 359 25.05 8.75 -17.47
N GLY A 360 26.12 8.59 -16.66
CA GLY A 360 26.51 9.57 -15.64
C GLY A 360 25.71 9.44 -14.33
N TYR A 361 24.74 8.54 -14.29
CA TYR A 361 23.95 8.20 -13.10
C TYR A 361 23.39 6.79 -13.21
N LYS A 362 22.92 6.23 -12.10
CA LYS A 362 22.25 4.93 -12.05
C LYS A 362 21.15 4.97 -10.98
N ASN A 363 19.90 5.08 -11.43
CA ASN A 363 18.74 5.06 -10.54
C ASN A 363 18.28 3.63 -10.24
N TYR A 364 18.41 2.71 -11.22
CA TYR A 364 17.93 1.32 -11.16
C TYR A 364 18.94 0.38 -11.80
N ASP A 365 19.00 -0.85 -11.32
CA ASP A 365 19.78 -1.93 -11.96
C ASP A 365 19.06 -2.51 -13.18
N GLU A 366 17.74 -2.50 -13.16
CA GLU A 366 16.85 -3.05 -14.17
C GLU A 366 16.19 -1.97 -15.02
N VAL A 367 15.96 -2.32 -16.27
CA VAL A 367 15.18 -1.49 -17.21
C VAL A 367 13.69 -1.58 -16.94
N ILE A 368 13.20 -2.76 -16.54
CA ILE A 368 11.82 -2.98 -16.12
C ILE A 368 11.84 -3.87 -14.88
N HIS A 369 11.26 -3.39 -13.78
CA HIS A 369 11.15 -4.18 -12.57
C HIS A 369 10.07 -5.27 -12.73
N LYS A 370 10.28 -6.46 -12.16
CA LYS A 370 9.35 -7.62 -12.24
C LYS A 370 7.90 -7.29 -11.86
N ASN A 371 7.70 -6.36 -10.89
CA ASN A 371 6.37 -5.95 -10.42
C ASN A 371 5.68 -4.95 -11.37
N ASN A 372 6.44 -4.38 -12.31
CA ASN A 372 5.98 -3.48 -13.36
C ASN A 372 5.92 -4.18 -14.74
N LEU A 373 5.87 -5.52 -14.74
CA LEU A 373 5.90 -6.35 -15.94
C LEU A 373 4.74 -7.36 -15.91
N VAL A 374 4.09 -7.55 -17.06
CA VAL A 374 2.98 -8.50 -17.25
C VAL A 374 3.26 -9.39 -18.42
N ILE A 375 3.30 -10.70 -18.20
CA ILE A 375 3.46 -11.71 -19.25
C ILE A 375 2.09 -11.96 -19.91
N LEU A 376 2.02 -11.89 -21.22
CA LEU A 376 0.77 -11.99 -21.99
C LEU A 376 0.23 -13.42 -22.07
N GLU A 377 1.09 -14.44 -22.02
CA GLU A 377 0.68 -15.85 -22.03
C GLU A 377 -0.07 -16.29 -20.75
N ASN A 378 -0.02 -15.48 -19.70
CA ASN A 378 -0.67 -15.77 -18.41
C ASN A 378 -2.01 -15.03 -18.22
N LEU A 379 -2.55 -14.45 -19.28
CA LEU A 379 -3.84 -13.76 -19.36
C LEU A 379 -4.81 -14.57 -20.21
#